data_e08ea2f40e357203b7700c9151fef4b8
#
_entry.id   e08ea2f40e357203b7700c9151fef4b8
#
_cell.length_a   1.000
_cell.length_b   1.000
_cell.length_c   1.000
_cell.angle_alpha   90.00
_cell.angle_beta   90.00
_cell.angle_gamma   90.00
#
_symmetry.space_group_name_H-M   'P 1'
#
loop_
_entity.id
_entity.type
_entity.pdbx_description
1 polymer ?
#
loop_
_entity_poly.entity_id
_entity_poly.type
_entity_poly.pdbx_seq_one_letter_code
_entity_poly.pdbx_strand_id
1 'polypeptide(L)'
;MATPAVMYLRRAFPEAEIAMISRRSTAGVWDGHPGIDRLIVGDDRTAARELREVVRSHRFEAAVLFPNSFRSAWFMWRCGIPRRFGYARGARSWLLTDIVVYRPQEWQTPTPQPVSKKSLRESKSLPREQPRHMVEYYLELASYVARQLGSDIAPPVVTRESALPPLVLPVQSQALEVVEKLITEEGVTSIPLIAIHPGAAYGNAKRWPLDRLAVAADRLADELGAAIVVTAGPSEAELCAELVRMLRARVLNWGPRLNIPQLVALLSRSTLFIGNDSGVTHLAAAVGCPTIAVFGPMDWNVTCPWSANAVVVRRSPPCAPCFLRECPLNHECMTAVTPDDVIAAARTLLSRQQGERNERA
;
A
#
# COMPACT_ATOMS: atom_id res chain seq x y z
N MET A 1 3.80 1.76 3.21
CA MET A 1 4.38 0.82 4.22
C MET A 1 5.80 1.20 4.68
N ALA A 2 6.64 1.82 3.86
CA ALA A 2 8.01 2.22 4.28
C ALA A 2 8.05 3.54 5.08
N THR A 3 6.97 4.32 5.13
CA THR A 3 6.94 5.63 5.79
C THR A 3 7.31 5.60 7.28
N PRO A 4 6.89 4.60 8.09
CA PRO A 4 7.35 4.53 9.49
C PRO A 4 8.86 4.33 9.62
N ALA A 5 9.46 3.56 8.71
CA ALA A 5 10.91 3.35 8.70
C ALA A 5 11.68 4.63 8.34
N VAL A 6 11.15 5.42 7.40
CA VAL A 6 11.74 6.71 7.03
C VAL A 6 11.60 7.72 8.18
N MET A 7 10.45 7.77 8.84
CA MET A 7 10.25 8.61 10.03
C MET A 7 11.17 8.21 11.20
N TYR A 8 11.38 6.92 11.37
CA TYR A 8 12.34 6.43 12.37
C TYR A 8 13.77 6.86 12.03
N LEU A 9 14.21 6.75 10.77
CA LEU A 9 15.53 7.25 10.33
C LEU A 9 15.67 8.75 10.53
N ARG A 10 14.64 9.55 10.24
CA ARG A 10 14.64 11.00 10.52
C ARG A 10 14.83 11.29 12.01
N ARG A 11 14.16 10.53 12.88
CA ARG A 11 14.33 10.67 14.33
C ARG A 11 15.73 10.26 14.80
N ALA A 12 16.27 9.18 14.19
CA ALA A 12 17.60 8.69 14.51
C ALA A 12 18.72 9.65 14.04
N PHE A 13 18.46 10.41 12.98
CA PHE A 13 19.41 11.33 12.35
C PHE A 13 18.73 12.67 12.02
N PRO A 14 18.42 13.52 13.02
CA PRO A 14 17.66 14.74 12.81
C PRO A 14 18.39 15.76 11.91
N GLU A 15 19.72 15.78 11.95
CA GLU A 15 20.56 16.71 11.18
C GLU A 15 21.04 16.16 9.81
N ALA A 16 20.75 14.89 9.51
CA ALA A 16 21.17 14.30 8.25
C ALA A 16 20.27 14.74 7.10
N GLU A 17 20.86 14.99 5.92
CA GLU A 17 20.09 15.12 4.68
C GLU A 17 19.58 13.74 4.26
N ILE A 18 18.27 13.54 4.28
CA ILE A 18 17.62 12.30 3.83
C ILE A 18 16.98 12.54 2.46
N ALA A 19 17.52 11.90 1.43
CA ALA A 19 16.96 11.93 0.10
C ALA A 19 16.22 10.64 -0.23
N MET A 20 15.00 10.75 -0.78
CA MET A 20 14.24 9.63 -1.29
C MET A 20 14.35 9.54 -2.81
N ILE A 21 14.81 8.40 -3.30
CA ILE A 21 14.76 8.10 -4.74
C ILE A 21 13.50 7.31 -5.03
N SER A 22 12.63 7.86 -5.87
CA SER A 22 11.36 7.24 -6.22
C SER A 22 11.13 7.24 -7.73
N ARG A 23 10.36 6.25 -8.19
CA ARG A 23 9.83 6.26 -9.55
C ARG A 23 8.77 7.34 -9.70
N ARG A 24 8.64 7.90 -10.91
CA ARG A 24 7.61 8.90 -11.22
C ARG A 24 6.20 8.44 -10.80
N SER A 25 5.88 7.17 -11.03
CA SER A 25 4.57 6.59 -10.70
C SER A 25 4.25 6.52 -9.20
N THR A 26 5.25 6.66 -8.32
CA THR A 26 5.08 6.59 -6.85
C THR A 26 5.66 7.80 -6.13
N ALA A 27 6.21 8.76 -6.86
CA ALA A 27 6.86 9.95 -6.30
C ALA A 27 5.90 10.78 -5.43
N GLY A 28 4.64 10.89 -5.83
CA GLY A 28 3.63 11.65 -5.10
C GLY A 28 3.34 11.13 -3.66
N VAL A 29 3.78 9.91 -3.32
CA VAL A 29 3.73 9.41 -1.93
C VAL A 29 4.73 10.13 -1.02
N TRP A 30 5.82 10.60 -1.60
CA TRP A 30 6.95 11.20 -0.88
C TRP A 30 6.97 12.73 -0.96
N ASP A 31 6.12 13.29 -1.80
CA ASP A 31 6.04 14.74 -1.98
C ASP A 31 5.53 15.41 -0.70
N GLY A 32 6.30 16.33 -0.14
CA GLY A 32 6.02 16.96 1.16
C GLY A 32 6.13 16.03 2.38
N HIS A 33 6.73 14.83 2.25
CA HIS A 33 6.85 13.90 3.36
C HIS A 33 7.87 14.39 4.40
N PRO A 34 7.48 14.53 5.70
CA PRO A 34 8.32 15.19 6.73
C PRO A 34 9.61 14.42 7.09
N GLY A 35 9.71 13.16 6.70
CA GLY A 35 10.89 12.33 6.94
C GLY A 35 12.01 12.49 5.93
N ILE A 36 11.81 13.30 4.87
CA ILE A 36 12.83 13.51 3.82
C ILE A 36 13.02 15.00 3.54
N ASP A 37 14.23 15.36 3.13
CA ASP A 37 14.59 16.73 2.72
C ASP A 37 14.51 16.88 1.21
N ARG A 38 14.72 15.79 0.49
CA ARG A 38 14.80 15.80 -0.96
C ARG A 38 14.13 14.60 -1.60
N LEU A 39 13.34 14.87 -2.64
CA LEU A 39 12.76 13.83 -3.51
C LEU A 39 13.49 13.84 -4.85
N ILE A 40 14.15 12.73 -5.19
CA ILE A 40 14.80 12.51 -6.47
C ILE A 40 13.92 11.56 -7.29
N VAL A 41 13.34 12.08 -8.37
CA VAL A 41 12.42 11.33 -9.21
C VAL A 41 13.13 10.87 -10.47
N GLY A 42 13.07 9.57 -10.75
CA GLY A 42 13.65 9.03 -11.97
C GLY A 42 13.13 7.65 -12.31
N ASP A 43 13.00 7.41 -13.62
CA ASP A 43 12.69 6.08 -14.14
C ASP A 43 13.98 5.42 -14.63
N ASP A 44 14.18 4.21 -14.16
CA ASP A 44 15.41 3.43 -14.34
C ASP A 44 15.66 2.93 -15.79
N ARG A 45 14.78 3.23 -16.74
CA ARG A 45 14.90 2.78 -18.12
C ARG A 45 15.46 3.82 -19.10
N THR A 46 15.06 5.08 -18.95
CA THR A 46 15.41 6.15 -19.90
C THR A 46 16.36 7.21 -19.34
N ALA A 47 16.33 7.44 -18.03
CA ALA A 47 17.11 8.48 -17.35
C ALA A 47 18.17 7.91 -16.38
N ALA A 48 18.53 6.63 -16.51
CA ALA A 48 19.45 5.97 -15.56
C ALA A 48 20.84 6.65 -15.49
N ARG A 49 21.30 7.29 -16.57
CA ARG A 49 22.58 8.03 -16.58
C ARG A 49 22.43 9.37 -15.85
N GLU A 50 21.44 10.15 -16.20
CA GLU A 50 21.16 11.45 -15.56
C GLU A 50 20.86 11.28 -14.08
N LEU A 51 19.98 10.33 -13.72
CA LEU A 51 19.69 10.01 -12.33
C LEU A 51 20.94 9.63 -11.55
N ARG A 52 21.85 8.86 -12.16
CA ARG A 52 23.12 8.49 -11.54
C ARG A 52 24.02 9.71 -11.33
N GLU A 53 24.10 10.62 -12.27
CA GLU A 53 24.88 11.86 -12.16
C GLU A 53 24.32 12.74 -11.04
N VAL A 54 23.02 12.89 -10.95
CA VAL A 54 22.34 13.59 -9.85
C VAL A 54 22.67 12.94 -8.50
N VAL A 55 22.53 11.62 -8.37
CA VAL A 55 22.83 10.92 -7.10
C VAL A 55 24.30 11.06 -6.72
N ARG A 56 25.22 11.00 -7.68
CA ARG A 56 26.66 11.17 -7.45
C ARG A 56 27.04 12.58 -7.00
N SER A 57 26.40 13.60 -7.57
CA SER A 57 26.71 15.00 -7.22
C SER A 57 26.41 15.33 -5.75
N HIS A 58 25.46 14.62 -5.13
CA HIS A 58 25.13 14.82 -3.71
C HIS A 58 26.11 14.14 -2.74
N ARG A 59 26.99 13.26 -3.20
CA ARG A 59 28.01 12.58 -2.38
C ARG A 59 27.44 11.89 -1.13
N PHE A 60 26.29 11.20 -1.27
CA PHE A 60 25.68 10.49 -0.16
C PHE A 60 26.65 9.48 0.49
N GLU A 61 26.71 9.47 1.81
CA GLU A 61 27.53 8.55 2.60
C GLU A 61 26.92 7.15 2.69
N ALA A 62 25.60 7.06 2.68
CA ALA A 62 24.86 5.82 2.86
C ALA A 62 23.62 5.73 1.96
N ALA A 63 23.27 4.52 1.56
CA ALA A 63 22.01 4.20 0.89
C ALA A 63 21.29 3.07 1.60
N VAL A 64 20.00 3.26 1.88
CA VAL A 64 19.12 2.24 2.46
C VAL A 64 18.19 1.70 1.37
N LEU A 65 18.29 0.41 1.08
CA LEU A 65 17.58 -0.22 -0.03
C LEU A 65 16.36 -0.98 0.45
N PHE A 66 15.21 -0.32 0.52
CA PHE A 66 13.93 -0.98 0.82
C PHE A 66 13.51 -2.01 -0.25
N PRO A 67 13.66 -1.75 -1.56
CA PRO A 67 13.41 -2.78 -2.58
C PRO A 67 14.46 -3.88 -2.52
N ASN A 68 14.04 -5.15 -2.69
CA ASN A 68 14.91 -6.32 -2.69
C ASN A 68 15.47 -6.69 -4.08
N SER A 69 15.35 -5.82 -5.08
CA SER A 69 15.78 -6.11 -6.44
C SER A 69 17.30 -5.98 -6.62
N PHE A 70 17.87 -6.84 -7.47
CA PHE A 70 19.25 -6.70 -7.94
C PHE A 70 19.50 -5.31 -8.54
N ARG A 71 18.56 -4.82 -9.35
CA ARG A 71 18.67 -3.53 -10.04
C ARG A 71 18.88 -2.35 -9.07
N SER A 72 18.16 -2.31 -7.95
CA SER A 72 18.30 -1.24 -6.96
C SER A 72 19.70 -1.25 -6.32
N ALA A 73 20.22 -2.42 -5.98
CA ALA A 73 21.56 -2.55 -5.42
C ALA A 73 22.66 -2.20 -6.45
N TRP A 74 22.50 -2.69 -7.69
CA TRP A 74 23.39 -2.35 -8.80
C TRP A 74 23.44 -0.84 -9.08
N PHE A 75 22.29 -0.18 -9.07
CA PHE A 75 22.21 1.26 -9.27
C PHE A 75 22.99 2.02 -8.19
N MET A 76 22.78 1.71 -6.90
CA MET A 76 23.50 2.38 -5.81
C MET A 76 25.00 2.08 -5.83
N TRP A 77 25.39 0.86 -6.19
CA TRP A 77 26.79 0.52 -6.40
C TRP A 77 27.40 1.35 -7.55
N ARG A 78 26.70 1.48 -8.67
CA ARG A 78 27.12 2.32 -9.82
C ARG A 78 27.18 3.81 -9.48
N CYS A 79 26.39 4.28 -8.53
CA CYS A 79 26.50 5.65 -8.02
C CYS A 79 27.73 5.88 -7.14
N GLY A 80 28.42 4.83 -6.71
CA GLY A 80 29.63 4.93 -5.89
C GLY A 80 29.35 5.25 -4.42
N ILE A 81 28.11 5.00 -3.93
CA ILE A 81 27.77 5.25 -2.52
C ILE A 81 28.56 4.26 -1.65
N PRO A 82 29.34 4.74 -0.65
CA PRO A 82 30.25 3.88 0.11
C PRO A 82 29.53 2.85 0.97
N ARG A 83 28.47 3.21 1.70
CA ARG A 83 27.69 2.28 2.53
C ARG A 83 26.34 1.99 1.91
N ARG A 84 26.04 0.71 1.72
CA ARG A 84 24.80 0.25 1.04
C ARG A 84 24.15 -0.83 1.85
N PHE A 85 23.08 -0.43 2.56
CA PHE A 85 22.34 -1.27 3.49
C PHE A 85 21.16 -1.96 2.78
N GLY A 86 20.97 -3.24 3.06
CA GLY A 86 19.82 -3.97 2.52
C GLY A 86 19.79 -5.44 2.95
N TYR A 87 18.68 -6.09 2.65
CA TYR A 87 18.54 -7.52 2.93
C TYR A 87 19.27 -8.39 1.91
N ALA A 88 19.82 -9.53 2.37
CA ALA A 88 20.45 -10.55 1.54
C ALA A 88 19.43 -11.32 0.69
N ARG A 89 18.89 -10.67 -0.35
CA ARG A 89 17.89 -11.26 -1.25
C ARG A 89 18.20 -10.96 -2.70
N GLY A 90 17.68 -11.77 -3.63
CA GLY A 90 17.75 -11.51 -5.07
C GLY A 90 19.19 -11.52 -5.62
N ALA A 91 20.09 -12.38 -5.11
CA ALA A 91 21.48 -12.54 -5.54
C ALA A 91 22.30 -11.21 -5.55
N ARG A 92 21.96 -10.24 -4.70
CA ARG A 92 22.56 -8.88 -4.67
C ARG A 92 23.52 -8.63 -3.50
N SER A 93 23.76 -9.64 -2.65
CA SER A 93 24.54 -9.47 -1.42
C SER A 93 25.93 -8.89 -1.66
N TRP A 94 26.59 -9.25 -2.75
CA TRP A 94 27.91 -8.72 -3.10
C TRP A 94 27.90 -7.24 -3.54
N LEU A 95 26.75 -6.67 -3.82
CA LEU A 95 26.56 -5.23 -4.12
C LEU A 95 26.32 -4.41 -2.85
N LEU A 96 26.00 -5.05 -1.75
CA LEU A 96 25.75 -4.43 -0.45
C LEU A 96 27.05 -4.43 0.36
N THR A 97 27.23 -3.39 1.17
CA THR A 97 28.35 -3.35 2.16
C THR A 97 27.89 -3.81 3.52
N ASP A 98 26.64 -3.52 3.84
CA ASP A 98 26.01 -3.80 5.14
C ASP A 98 24.77 -4.66 4.90
N ILE A 99 24.90 -5.94 5.19
CA ILE A 99 23.89 -6.95 4.87
C ILE A 99 23.05 -7.25 6.09
N VAL A 100 21.75 -7.09 5.96
CA VAL A 100 20.78 -7.58 6.93
C VAL A 100 20.35 -8.97 6.51
N VAL A 101 20.63 -9.95 7.37
CA VAL A 101 20.06 -11.28 7.21
C VAL A 101 18.72 -11.27 7.90
N TYR A 102 17.66 -11.08 7.10
CA TYR A 102 16.32 -11.31 7.60
C TYR A 102 16.18 -12.79 7.93
N ARG A 103 16.09 -13.11 9.20
CA ARG A 103 15.69 -14.42 9.69
C ARG A 103 14.23 -14.31 10.10
N PRO A 104 13.28 -14.57 9.18
CA PRO A 104 11.96 -14.92 9.64
C PRO A 104 12.19 -16.22 10.43
N GLN A 105 11.63 -16.37 11.59
CA GLN A 105 11.30 -17.69 12.01
C GLN A 105 10.45 -18.26 10.87
N GLU A 106 11.17 -18.89 9.90
CA GLU A 106 10.64 -19.63 8.75
C GLU A 106 9.63 -18.95 7.79
N TRP A 107 9.97 -17.78 7.26
CA TRP A 107 9.27 -17.31 6.06
C TRP A 107 9.92 -17.89 4.79
N GLN A 108 9.42 -19.02 4.32
CA GLN A 108 9.65 -19.46 2.95
C GLN A 108 8.64 -18.74 2.05
N THR A 109 9.11 -17.79 1.23
CA THR A 109 8.37 -17.49 0.00
C THR A 109 8.30 -18.82 -0.75
N PRO A 110 7.10 -19.37 -1.02
CA PRO A 110 7.04 -20.45 -1.98
C PRO A 110 7.66 -19.89 -3.27
N THR A 111 8.76 -20.48 -3.71
CA THR A 111 9.20 -20.26 -5.09
C THR A 111 7.97 -20.54 -5.95
N PRO A 112 7.60 -19.68 -6.92
CA PRO A 112 6.49 -19.94 -7.80
C PRO A 112 6.81 -21.20 -8.58
N GLN A 113 6.41 -22.34 -8.05
CA GLN A 113 6.45 -23.58 -8.80
C GLN A 113 5.27 -23.54 -9.77
N PRO A 114 5.40 -24.08 -10.99
CA PRO A 114 4.29 -24.19 -11.90
C PRO A 114 3.19 -25.01 -11.24
N VAL A 115 2.16 -24.34 -10.77
CA VAL A 115 1.10 -24.96 -9.96
C VAL A 115 0.10 -25.61 -10.90
N SER A 116 0.08 -26.93 -10.96
CA SER A 116 -1.00 -27.66 -11.62
C SER A 116 -2.27 -27.60 -10.79
N LYS A 117 -3.44 -27.71 -11.43
CA LYS A 117 -4.73 -27.82 -10.72
C LYS A 117 -4.74 -28.92 -9.65
N LYS A 118 -3.93 -29.95 -9.81
CA LYS A 118 -3.81 -31.10 -8.90
C LYS A 118 -2.95 -30.73 -7.67
N SER A 119 -1.80 -30.07 -7.86
CA SER A 119 -0.91 -29.68 -6.75
C SER A 119 -1.51 -28.62 -5.84
N LEU A 120 -2.41 -27.74 -6.35
CA LEU A 120 -3.15 -26.78 -5.54
C LEU A 120 -4.14 -27.43 -4.57
N ARG A 121 -4.72 -28.58 -4.95
CA ARG A 121 -5.67 -29.33 -4.10
C ARG A 121 -4.96 -30.17 -3.03
N GLU A 122 -3.71 -30.55 -3.26
CA GLU A 122 -2.91 -31.41 -2.38
C GLU A 122 -2.03 -30.63 -1.40
N SER A 123 -1.96 -29.30 -1.49
CA SER A 123 -1.15 -28.48 -0.59
C SER A 123 -1.74 -28.50 0.83
N LYS A 124 -1.25 -29.43 1.64
CA LYS A 124 -1.51 -29.46 3.07
C LYS A 124 -0.98 -28.19 3.71
N SER A 125 -1.83 -27.54 4.49
CA SER A 125 -1.46 -26.38 5.33
C SER A 125 -0.38 -26.80 6.32
N LEU A 126 0.87 -26.48 6.05
CA LEU A 126 1.91 -26.55 7.09
C LEU A 126 1.63 -25.47 8.14
N PRO A 127 1.86 -25.71 9.43
CA PRO A 127 1.81 -24.68 10.46
C PRO A 127 2.84 -23.62 10.10
N ARG A 128 2.37 -22.45 9.69
CA ARG A 128 3.23 -21.31 9.34
C ARG A 128 3.36 -20.44 10.58
N GLU A 129 4.54 -20.33 11.12
CA GLU A 129 4.86 -19.20 12.00
C GLU A 129 4.50 -17.90 11.26
N GLN A 130 3.84 -16.98 11.94
CA GLN A 130 3.24 -15.82 11.29
C GLN A 130 4.32 -14.94 10.65
N PRO A 131 4.27 -14.72 9.33
CA PRO A 131 5.22 -13.84 8.67
C PRO A 131 5.03 -12.42 9.20
N ARG A 132 6.16 -11.70 9.38
CA ARG A 132 6.13 -10.30 9.82
C ARG A 132 5.51 -9.41 8.75
N HIS A 133 4.77 -8.41 9.20
CA HIS A 133 4.22 -7.39 8.32
C HIS A 133 5.31 -6.56 7.64
N MET A 134 5.07 -6.08 6.42
CA MET A 134 6.05 -5.29 5.66
C MET A 134 6.49 -4.00 6.36
N VAL A 135 5.67 -3.42 7.22
CA VAL A 135 6.07 -2.27 8.05
C VAL A 135 7.17 -2.68 9.03
N GLU A 136 7.00 -3.81 9.71
CA GLU A 136 8.02 -4.35 10.63
C GLU A 136 9.32 -4.70 9.90
N TYR A 137 9.19 -5.28 8.71
CA TYR A 137 10.32 -5.59 7.84
C TYR A 137 11.16 -4.35 7.51
N TYR A 138 10.51 -3.24 7.16
CA TYR A 138 11.22 -2.00 6.86
C TYR A 138 11.76 -1.30 8.11
N LEU A 139 11.06 -1.38 9.24
CA LEU A 139 11.53 -0.84 10.52
C LEU A 139 12.75 -1.60 11.03
N GLU A 140 12.81 -2.92 10.87
CA GLU A 140 13.98 -3.73 11.23
C GLU A 140 15.23 -3.30 10.43
N LEU A 141 15.09 -3.12 9.11
CA LEU A 141 16.17 -2.59 8.27
C LEU A 141 16.61 -1.20 8.75
N ALA A 142 15.68 -0.29 8.98
CA ALA A 142 15.98 1.06 9.44
C ALA A 142 16.66 1.05 10.82
N SER A 143 16.21 0.19 11.72
CA SER A 143 16.82 0.01 13.04
C SER A 143 18.27 -0.52 12.96
N TYR A 144 18.51 -1.46 12.06
CA TYR A 144 19.87 -1.93 11.79
C TYR A 144 20.76 -0.79 11.29
N VAL A 145 20.26 -0.01 10.31
CA VAL A 145 20.97 1.17 9.76
C VAL A 145 21.31 2.16 10.87
N ALA A 146 20.33 2.51 11.70
CA ALA A 146 20.53 3.46 12.80
C ALA A 146 21.66 3.04 13.72
N ARG A 147 21.66 1.79 14.19
CA ARG A 147 22.75 1.25 15.03
C ARG A 147 24.11 1.26 14.32
N GLN A 148 24.18 0.86 13.05
CA GLN A 148 25.42 0.82 12.28
C GLN A 148 26.01 2.20 12.00
N LEU A 149 25.18 3.24 12.04
CA LEU A 149 25.56 4.65 11.87
C LEU A 149 25.69 5.40 13.21
N GLY A 150 25.65 4.68 14.35
CA GLY A 150 25.93 5.23 15.67
C GLY A 150 24.76 5.92 16.36
N SER A 151 23.51 5.61 15.98
CA SER A 151 22.33 6.11 16.72
C SER A 151 21.89 5.10 17.78
N ASP A 152 21.67 5.59 19.00
CA ASP A 152 21.17 4.82 20.14
C ASP A 152 19.63 4.88 20.29
N ILE A 153 18.94 5.53 19.36
CA ILE A 153 17.48 5.65 19.42
C ILE A 153 16.86 4.26 19.21
N ALA A 154 16.12 3.79 20.20
CA ALA A 154 15.40 2.54 20.13
C ALA A 154 14.34 2.57 19.01
N PRO A 155 14.20 1.51 18.22
CA PRO A 155 13.11 1.40 17.25
C PRO A 155 11.76 1.34 18.00
N PRO A 156 10.68 1.81 17.37
CA PRO A 156 9.35 1.62 17.95
C PRO A 156 9.06 0.13 18.11
N VAL A 157 8.60 -0.24 19.29
CA VAL A 157 8.10 -1.60 19.53
C VAL A 157 6.78 -1.73 18.77
N VAL A 158 6.75 -2.65 17.82
CA VAL A 158 5.59 -2.90 16.98
C VAL A 158 5.10 -4.31 17.26
N THR A 159 3.98 -4.41 17.95
CA THR A 159 3.20 -5.64 18.04
C THR A 159 1.83 -5.39 17.44
N ARG A 160 1.12 -6.43 17.03
CA ARG A 160 -0.27 -6.27 16.55
C ARG A 160 -1.22 -5.73 17.61
N GLU A 161 -0.84 -5.83 18.88
CA GLU A 161 -1.60 -5.39 20.05
C GLU A 161 -1.18 -4.00 20.53
N SER A 162 0.02 -3.53 20.16
CA SER A 162 0.48 -2.18 20.49
C SER A 162 -0.10 -1.15 19.51
N ALA A 163 -0.16 0.11 19.96
CA ALA A 163 -0.51 1.21 19.06
C ALA A 163 0.43 1.19 17.84
N LEU A 164 -0.13 0.92 16.67
CA LEU A 164 0.62 0.86 15.42
C LEU A 164 1.29 2.21 15.16
N PRO A 165 2.60 2.27 14.84
CA PRO A 165 3.19 3.52 14.42
C PRO A 165 2.43 4.01 13.18
N PRO A 166 1.94 5.25 13.17
CA PRO A 166 1.11 5.74 12.09
C PRO A 166 1.90 5.72 10.77
N LEU A 167 1.22 5.33 9.69
CA LEU A 167 1.71 5.64 8.36
C LEU A 167 1.62 7.15 8.20
N VAL A 168 2.76 7.82 8.04
CA VAL A 168 2.77 9.26 7.80
C VAL A 168 2.62 9.49 6.31
N LEU A 169 1.52 10.13 5.93
CA LEU A 169 1.24 10.54 4.57
C LEU A 169 0.57 11.92 4.59
N PRO A 170 1.30 12.99 4.26
CA PRO A 170 0.75 14.33 4.33
C PRO A 170 -0.32 14.55 3.26
N VAL A 171 -1.41 15.18 3.64
CA VAL A 171 -2.41 15.70 2.71
C VAL A 171 -1.97 17.09 2.30
N GLN A 172 -1.59 17.27 1.05
CA GLN A 172 -1.10 18.55 0.53
C GLN A 172 -2.27 19.52 0.34
N SER A 173 -2.12 20.77 0.80
CA SER A 173 -3.16 21.79 0.71
C SER A 173 -3.60 22.06 -0.73
N GLN A 174 -2.65 22.16 -1.68
CA GLN A 174 -2.96 22.37 -3.07
C GLN A 174 -3.76 21.19 -3.68
N ALA A 175 -3.44 19.96 -3.31
CA ALA A 175 -4.16 18.79 -3.77
C ALA A 175 -5.58 18.73 -3.17
N LEU A 176 -5.71 19.14 -1.90
CA LEU A 176 -7.01 19.24 -1.23
C LEU A 176 -7.90 20.30 -1.90
N GLU A 177 -7.37 21.49 -2.22
CA GLU A 177 -8.08 22.54 -2.94
C GLU A 177 -8.65 22.04 -4.28
N VAL A 178 -7.85 21.28 -5.04
CA VAL A 178 -8.32 20.69 -6.31
C VAL A 178 -9.46 19.71 -6.07
N VAL A 179 -9.37 18.87 -5.05
CA VAL A 179 -10.42 17.89 -4.73
C VAL A 179 -11.69 18.57 -4.22
N GLU A 180 -11.58 19.58 -3.35
CA GLU A 180 -12.73 20.36 -2.86
C GLU A 180 -13.43 21.10 -4.01
N LYS A 181 -12.67 21.61 -4.98
CA LYS A 181 -13.24 22.20 -6.19
C LYS A 181 -14.03 21.17 -6.99
N LEU A 182 -13.47 19.97 -7.23
CA LEU A 182 -14.20 18.89 -7.91
C LEU A 182 -15.47 18.47 -7.15
N ILE A 183 -15.41 18.33 -5.83
CA ILE A 183 -16.56 18.04 -4.96
C ILE A 183 -17.66 19.10 -5.14
N THR A 184 -17.27 20.36 -5.21
CA THR A 184 -18.19 21.49 -5.37
C THR A 184 -18.80 21.53 -6.77
N GLU A 185 -17.99 21.37 -7.81
CA GLU A 185 -18.45 21.32 -9.22
C GLU A 185 -19.42 20.17 -9.47
N GLU A 186 -19.21 19.04 -8.84
CA GLU A 186 -20.11 17.88 -8.90
C GLU A 186 -21.35 18.02 -7.98
N GLY A 187 -21.43 19.08 -7.15
CA GLY A 187 -22.56 19.33 -6.26
C GLY A 187 -22.74 18.27 -5.17
N VAL A 188 -21.64 17.74 -4.61
CA VAL A 188 -21.64 16.72 -3.56
C VAL A 188 -20.99 17.18 -2.25
N THR A 189 -20.89 18.48 -2.03
CA THR A 189 -20.19 19.10 -0.88
C THR A 189 -20.72 18.60 0.48
N SER A 190 -22.03 18.38 0.60
CA SER A 190 -22.69 17.94 1.83
C SER A 190 -23.05 16.45 1.82
N ILE A 191 -22.57 15.71 0.83
CA ILE A 191 -22.87 14.27 0.67
C ILE A 191 -21.66 13.46 1.09
N PRO A 192 -21.82 12.41 1.93
CA PRO A 192 -20.76 11.48 2.23
C PRO A 192 -20.19 10.85 0.96
N LEU A 193 -18.88 10.61 0.92
CA LEU A 193 -18.23 10.02 -0.24
C LEU A 193 -17.74 8.59 0.07
N ILE A 194 -18.08 7.65 -0.78
CA ILE A 194 -17.52 6.30 -0.79
C ILE A 194 -16.52 6.21 -1.94
N ALA A 195 -15.23 6.20 -1.65
CA ALA A 195 -14.21 5.98 -2.66
C ALA A 195 -14.06 4.48 -2.94
N ILE A 196 -14.06 4.09 -4.21
CA ILE A 196 -13.84 2.70 -4.61
C ILE A 196 -12.72 2.59 -5.65
N HIS A 197 -11.91 1.51 -5.52
CA HIS A 197 -10.84 1.22 -6.46
C HIS A 197 -10.90 -0.24 -6.92
N PRO A 198 -11.43 -0.53 -8.12
CA PRO A 198 -11.62 -1.89 -8.61
C PRO A 198 -10.31 -2.56 -9.03
N GLY A 199 -9.27 -1.78 -9.25
CA GLY A 199 -8.02 -2.21 -9.83
C GLY A 199 -7.09 -2.97 -8.87
N ALA A 200 -6.09 -3.62 -9.48
CA ALA A 200 -4.94 -4.18 -8.80
C ALA A 200 -3.79 -4.34 -9.81
N ALA A 201 -2.74 -3.55 -9.65
CA ALA A 201 -1.61 -3.51 -10.59
C ALA A 201 -0.81 -4.83 -10.66
N TYR A 202 -0.90 -5.68 -9.64
CA TYR A 202 -0.19 -6.96 -9.62
C TYR A 202 -0.75 -7.96 -10.62
N GLY A 203 -2.08 -8.02 -10.79
CA GLY A 203 -2.75 -8.94 -11.70
C GLY A 203 -4.23 -9.17 -11.35
N ASN A 204 -4.95 -9.82 -12.28
CA ASN A 204 -6.39 -10.04 -12.18
C ASN A 204 -6.78 -10.94 -10.99
N ALA A 205 -5.88 -11.80 -10.54
CA ALA A 205 -6.14 -12.66 -9.38
C ALA A 205 -6.42 -11.91 -8.08
N LYS A 206 -6.06 -10.62 -7.97
CA LYS A 206 -6.35 -9.77 -6.83
C LYS A 206 -7.66 -8.98 -6.95
N ARG A 207 -8.35 -9.05 -8.08
CA ARG A 207 -9.55 -8.24 -8.32
C ARG A 207 -10.79 -8.97 -7.83
N TRP A 208 -11.52 -8.31 -6.94
CA TRP A 208 -12.86 -8.76 -6.55
C TRP A 208 -13.82 -8.55 -7.71
N PRO A 209 -14.77 -9.47 -7.99
CA PRO A 209 -15.69 -9.33 -9.11
C PRO A 209 -16.44 -8.00 -9.09
N LEU A 210 -16.53 -7.33 -10.26
CA LEU A 210 -17.11 -5.98 -10.38
C LEU A 210 -18.59 -5.94 -10.03
N ASP A 211 -19.35 -6.97 -10.40
CA ASP A 211 -20.77 -7.12 -10.07
C ASP A 211 -20.97 -7.12 -8.54
N ARG A 212 -20.11 -7.78 -7.79
CA ARG A 212 -20.16 -7.82 -6.34
C ARG A 212 -19.75 -6.51 -5.71
N LEU A 213 -18.71 -5.86 -6.26
CA LEU A 213 -18.30 -4.54 -5.83
C LEU A 213 -19.41 -3.52 -6.03
N ALA A 214 -20.08 -3.55 -7.20
CA ALA A 214 -21.20 -2.68 -7.52
C ALA A 214 -22.35 -2.87 -6.52
N VAL A 215 -22.78 -4.11 -6.27
CA VAL A 215 -23.86 -4.40 -5.31
C VAL A 215 -23.50 -3.91 -3.89
N ALA A 216 -22.28 -4.14 -3.43
CA ALA A 216 -21.86 -3.68 -2.12
C ALA A 216 -21.80 -2.16 -2.02
N ALA A 217 -21.25 -1.49 -3.05
CA ALA A 217 -21.12 -0.05 -3.10
C ALA A 217 -22.48 0.65 -3.18
N ASP A 218 -23.40 0.18 -4.02
CA ASP A 218 -24.76 0.71 -4.14
C ASP A 218 -25.53 0.64 -2.81
N ARG A 219 -25.53 -0.53 -2.17
CA ARG A 219 -26.23 -0.70 -0.89
C ARG A 219 -25.67 0.19 0.21
N LEU A 220 -24.35 0.31 0.30
CA LEU A 220 -23.71 1.22 1.27
C LEU A 220 -23.96 2.68 0.93
N ALA A 221 -24.03 3.05 -0.37
CA ALA A 221 -24.37 4.40 -0.78
C ALA A 221 -25.82 4.76 -0.40
N ASP A 222 -26.77 3.84 -0.59
CA ASP A 222 -28.16 4.02 -0.19
C ASP A 222 -28.29 4.17 1.34
N GLU A 223 -27.58 3.33 2.12
CA GLU A 223 -27.61 3.37 3.59
C GLU A 223 -27.01 4.65 4.18
N LEU A 224 -25.97 5.19 3.56
CA LEU A 224 -25.25 6.35 4.05
C LEU A 224 -25.70 7.67 3.41
N GLY A 225 -26.59 7.63 2.42
CA GLY A 225 -26.91 8.79 1.58
C GLY A 225 -25.67 9.30 0.84
N ALA A 226 -24.80 8.41 0.39
CA ALA A 226 -23.48 8.76 -0.13
C ALA A 226 -23.42 8.80 -1.66
N ALA A 227 -22.47 9.55 -2.20
CA ALA A 227 -22.05 9.43 -3.60
C ALA A 227 -20.82 8.51 -3.70
N ILE A 228 -20.74 7.74 -4.78
CA ILE A 228 -19.64 6.83 -5.06
C ILE A 228 -18.62 7.54 -5.94
N VAL A 229 -17.34 7.55 -5.53
CA VAL A 229 -16.23 8.04 -6.35
C VAL A 229 -15.39 6.86 -6.81
N VAL A 230 -15.41 6.60 -8.13
CA VAL A 230 -14.60 5.54 -8.74
C VAL A 230 -13.21 6.08 -9.07
N THR A 231 -12.17 5.41 -8.58
CA THR A 231 -10.76 5.76 -8.82
C THR A 231 -10.04 4.66 -9.60
N ALA A 232 -9.05 5.04 -10.41
CA ALA A 232 -8.24 4.10 -11.19
C ALA A 232 -6.85 4.62 -11.49
N GLY A 233 -5.93 3.69 -11.76
CA GLY A 233 -4.71 4.01 -12.49
C GLY A 233 -4.97 4.20 -13.99
N PRO A 234 -4.01 4.81 -14.73
CA PRO A 234 -4.17 5.08 -16.18
C PRO A 234 -4.47 3.82 -17.02
N SER A 235 -3.95 2.67 -16.63
CA SER A 235 -4.17 1.39 -17.32
C SER A 235 -5.49 0.69 -16.96
N GLU A 236 -6.30 1.28 -16.09
CA GLU A 236 -7.52 0.67 -15.54
C GLU A 236 -8.80 1.43 -15.93
N ALA A 237 -8.70 2.35 -16.91
CA ALA A 237 -9.82 3.19 -17.34
C ALA A 237 -11.03 2.38 -17.85
N GLU A 238 -10.79 1.29 -18.61
CA GLU A 238 -11.85 0.41 -19.10
C GLU A 238 -12.56 -0.33 -17.95
N LEU A 239 -11.78 -0.84 -16.98
CA LEU A 239 -12.31 -1.50 -15.79
C LEU A 239 -13.22 -0.56 -14.98
N CYS A 240 -12.83 0.71 -14.86
CA CYS A 240 -13.66 1.73 -14.22
C CYS A 240 -14.94 2.03 -15.00
N ALA A 241 -14.83 2.17 -16.32
CA ALA A 241 -16.00 2.40 -17.16
C ALA A 241 -17.00 1.24 -17.10
N GLU A 242 -16.52 0.01 -16.98
CA GLU A 242 -17.36 -1.17 -16.79
C GLU A 242 -18.06 -1.12 -15.43
N LEU A 243 -17.35 -0.85 -14.35
CA LEU A 243 -17.93 -0.71 -13.01
C LEU A 243 -18.98 0.40 -12.95
N VAL A 244 -18.68 1.57 -13.53
CA VAL A 244 -19.62 2.71 -13.57
C VAL A 244 -20.95 2.34 -14.22
N ARG A 245 -20.95 1.50 -15.28
CA ARG A 245 -22.17 1.03 -15.92
C ARG A 245 -23.01 0.07 -15.05
N MET A 246 -22.41 -0.56 -14.07
CA MET A 246 -23.09 -1.49 -13.16
C MET A 246 -23.69 -0.78 -11.95
N LEU A 247 -23.14 0.38 -11.57
CA LEU A 247 -23.57 1.15 -10.42
C LEU A 247 -24.89 1.90 -10.68
N ARG A 248 -25.77 1.96 -9.67
CA ARG A 248 -27.08 2.63 -9.71
C ARG A 248 -27.13 3.89 -8.86
N ALA A 249 -26.30 3.96 -7.82
CA ALA A 249 -26.15 5.14 -6.98
C ALA A 249 -25.57 6.32 -7.77
N ARG A 250 -25.52 7.51 -7.15
CA ARG A 250 -24.81 8.66 -7.71
C ARG A 250 -23.32 8.35 -7.82
N VAL A 251 -22.79 8.35 -9.05
CA VAL A 251 -21.40 7.97 -9.35
C VAL A 251 -20.63 9.14 -9.94
N LEU A 252 -19.45 9.38 -9.37
CA LEU A 252 -18.44 10.30 -9.86
C LEU A 252 -17.28 9.47 -10.42
N ASN A 253 -17.10 9.44 -11.73
CA ASN A 253 -15.98 8.75 -12.35
C ASN A 253 -14.75 9.68 -12.40
N TRP A 254 -13.93 9.62 -11.36
CA TRP A 254 -12.66 10.35 -11.32
C TRP A 254 -11.46 9.48 -11.73
N GLY A 255 -11.69 8.26 -12.18
CA GLY A 255 -10.77 7.28 -12.78
C GLY A 255 -9.31 7.73 -12.84
N PRO A 256 -8.69 7.81 -14.01
CA PRO A 256 -7.28 8.19 -14.13
C PRO A 256 -7.02 9.71 -14.03
N ARG A 257 -8.01 10.52 -13.61
CA ARG A 257 -7.90 11.99 -13.56
C ARG A 257 -7.05 12.51 -12.39
N LEU A 258 -6.94 11.70 -11.31
CA LEU A 258 -6.25 12.12 -10.09
C LEU A 258 -4.78 11.62 -10.10
N ASN A 259 -3.86 12.52 -9.77
CA ASN A 259 -2.51 12.12 -9.38
C ASN A 259 -2.50 11.60 -7.93
N ILE A 260 -1.36 11.08 -7.45
CA ILE A 260 -1.27 10.50 -6.10
C ILE A 260 -1.61 11.50 -5.00
N PRO A 261 -1.06 12.73 -4.96
CA PRO A 261 -1.47 13.72 -3.95
C PRO A 261 -2.97 14.02 -3.95
N GLN A 262 -3.58 14.16 -5.11
CA GLN A 262 -5.03 14.38 -5.23
C GLN A 262 -5.84 13.17 -4.79
N LEU A 263 -5.38 11.95 -5.12
CA LEU A 263 -6.00 10.72 -4.63
C LEU A 263 -5.91 10.63 -3.09
N VAL A 264 -4.77 10.99 -2.51
CA VAL A 264 -4.59 11.08 -1.04
C VAL A 264 -5.57 12.09 -0.43
N ALA A 265 -5.73 13.25 -1.04
CA ALA A 265 -6.70 14.27 -0.62
C ALA A 265 -8.15 13.76 -0.72
N LEU A 266 -8.53 13.09 -1.81
CA LEU A 266 -9.85 12.45 -1.93
C LEU A 266 -10.07 11.44 -0.81
N LEU A 267 -9.11 10.54 -0.56
CA LEU A 267 -9.22 9.52 0.47
C LEU A 267 -9.35 10.12 1.88
N SER A 268 -8.69 11.25 2.16
CA SER A 268 -8.84 11.96 3.43
C SER A 268 -10.23 12.60 3.62
N ARG A 269 -10.95 12.84 2.54
CA ARG A 269 -12.33 13.37 2.52
C ARG A 269 -13.40 12.28 2.43
N SER A 270 -12.98 11.03 2.18
CA SER A 270 -13.91 9.93 2.01
C SER A 270 -14.37 9.36 3.35
N THR A 271 -15.67 9.10 3.45
CA THR A 271 -16.29 8.43 4.60
C THR A 271 -15.93 6.95 4.67
N LEU A 272 -15.72 6.34 3.51
CA LEU A 272 -15.38 4.94 3.38
C LEU A 272 -14.54 4.72 2.10
N PHE A 273 -13.59 3.81 2.18
CA PHE A 273 -12.89 3.27 1.00
C PHE A 273 -13.12 1.77 0.89
N ILE A 274 -13.41 1.29 -0.33
CA ILE A 274 -13.52 -0.14 -0.64
C ILE A 274 -12.60 -0.45 -1.82
N GLY A 275 -11.72 -1.44 -1.64
CA GLY A 275 -10.81 -1.85 -2.70
C GLY A 275 -10.17 -3.21 -2.46
N ASN A 276 -9.31 -3.59 -3.40
CA ASN A 276 -8.52 -4.82 -3.34
C ASN A 276 -7.20 -4.61 -2.59
N ASP A 277 -6.41 -5.68 -2.41
CA ASP A 277 -5.01 -5.60 -2.01
C ASP A 277 -4.19 -4.82 -3.07
N SER A 278 -4.13 -3.50 -2.91
CA SER A 278 -3.53 -2.55 -3.85
C SER A 278 -2.81 -1.40 -3.15
N GLY A 279 -2.03 -0.63 -3.91
CA GLY A 279 -1.36 0.57 -3.39
C GLY A 279 -2.35 1.60 -2.83
N VAL A 280 -3.50 1.78 -3.47
CA VAL A 280 -4.54 2.74 -3.06
C VAL A 280 -5.12 2.39 -1.70
N THR A 281 -5.31 1.11 -1.41
CA THR A 281 -5.76 0.62 -0.10
C THR A 281 -4.81 1.05 1.03
N HIS A 282 -3.50 1.03 0.76
CA HIS A 282 -2.52 1.51 1.73
C HIS A 282 -2.50 3.03 1.86
N LEU A 283 -2.80 3.78 0.79
CA LEU A 283 -2.97 5.23 0.87
C LEU A 283 -4.18 5.59 1.72
N ALA A 284 -5.32 4.93 1.51
CA ALA A 284 -6.53 5.13 2.30
C ALA A 284 -6.28 4.88 3.79
N ALA A 285 -5.65 3.74 4.12
CA ALA A 285 -5.25 3.42 5.49
C ALA A 285 -4.30 4.45 6.10
N ALA A 286 -3.37 5.00 5.30
CA ALA A 286 -2.37 5.95 5.76
C ALA A 286 -2.95 7.33 6.12
N VAL A 287 -4.03 7.75 5.48
CA VAL A 287 -4.74 9.00 5.80
C VAL A 287 -5.88 8.81 6.81
N GLY A 288 -6.01 7.59 7.38
CA GLY A 288 -7.02 7.27 8.38
C GLY A 288 -8.43 7.08 7.81
N CYS A 289 -8.60 7.00 6.50
CA CYS A 289 -9.89 6.69 5.87
C CYS A 289 -10.37 5.30 6.32
N PRO A 290 -11.63 5.14 6.78
CA PRO A 290 -12.23 3.83 7.00
C PRO A 290 -12.09 2.96 5.76
N THR A 291 -11.40 1.83 5.87
CA THR A 291 -10.95 1.05 4.73
C THR A 291 -11.42 -0.39 4.78
N ILE A 292 -12.12 -0.83 3.77
CA ILE A 292 -12.43 -2.25 3.55
C ILE A 292 -11.55 -2.77 2.42
N ALA A 293 -10.74 -3.76 2.73
CA ALA A 293 -9.79 -4.35 1.80
C ALA A 293 -10.15 -5.81 1.50
N VAL A 294 -10.50 -6.13 0.26
CA VAL A 294 -10.76 -7.51 -0.15
C VAL A 294 -9.44 -8.18 -0.53
N PHE A 295 -9.14 -9.28 0.14
CA PHE A 295 -7.91 -10.05 -0.04
C PHE A 295 -8.18 -11.45 -0.57
N GLY A 296 -7.34 -11.90 -1.49
CA GLY A 296 -7.43 -13.22 -2.12
C GLY A 296 -6.10 -13.97 -2.16
N PRO A 297 -5.32 -13.87 -3.25
CA PRO A 297 -4.18 -14.73 -3.50
C PRO A 297 -2.92 -14.40 -2.68
N MET A 298 -2.92 -13.28 -1.95
CA MET A 298 -1.75 -12.82 -1.19
C MET A 298 -1.86 -13.19 0.29
N ASP A 299 -0.70 -13.21 0.96
CA ASP A 299 -0.67 -13.37 2.41
C ASP A 299 -1.01 -12.03 3.09
N TRP A 300 -2.24 -11.95 3.58
CA TRP A 300 -2.74 -10.74 4.26
C TRP A 300 -1.95 -10.39 5.52
N ASN A 301 -1.30 -11.36 6.18
CA ASN A 301 -0.46 -11.09 7.35
C ASN A 301 0.74 -10.21 7.01
N VAL A 302 1.20 -10.27 5.77
CA VAL A 302 2.36 -9.53 5.27
C VAL A 302 2.00 -8.15 4.77
N THR A 303 0.84 -8.02 4.12
CA THR A 303 0.50 -6.81 3.35
C THR A 303 -0.87 -6.23 3.67
N CYS A 304 -1.55 -6.63 4.76
CA CYS A 304 -2.82 -5.96 5.11
C CYS A 304 -2.61 -4.45 5.35
N PRO A 305 -3.65 -3.63 5.20
CA PRO A 305 -3.57 -2.22 5.54
C PRO A 305 -3.12 -2.02 6.99
N TRP A 306 -2.14 -1.14 7.20
CA TRP A 306 -1.57 -0.85 8.51
C TRP A 306 -2.34 0.29 9.17
N SER A 307 -3.51 -0.01 9.68
CA SER A 307 -4.39 0.97 10.33
C SER A 307 -5.42 0.26 11.21
N ALA A 308 -5.76 0.83 12.36
CA ALA A 308 -6.88 0.39 13.18
C ALA A 308 -8.23 0.62 12.46
N ASN A 309 -8.27 1.59 11.53
CA ASN A 309 -9.44 1.93 10.71
C ASN A 309 -9.50 1.12 9.41
N ALA A 310 -8.95 -0.10 9.39
CA ALA A 310 -9.01 -0.96 8.22
C ALA A 310 -9.45 -2.37 8.58
N VAL A 311 -10.31 -2.94 7.75
CA VAL A 311 -10.79 -4.32 7.88
C VAL A 311 -10.46 -5.08 6.61
N VAL A 312 -9.87 -6.27 6.78
CA VAL A 312 -9.61 -7.21 5.69
C VAL A 312 -10.76 -8.20 5.60
N VAL A 313 -11.42 -8.23 4.44
CA VAL A 313 -12.44 -9.23 4.12
C VAL A 313 -11.82 -10.27 3.18
N ARG A 314 -11.86 -11.54 3.57
CA ARG A 314 -11.20 -12.61 2.83
C ARG A 314 -11.87 -13.97 3.00
N ARG A 315 -11.58 -14.85 2.05
CA ARG A 315 -11.80 -16.30 2.17
C ARG A 315 -10.47 -17.01 1.94
N SER A 316 -10.28 -18.15 2.58
CA SER A 316 -9.02 -18.90 2.52
C SER A 316 -9.27 -20.31 2.01
N PRO A 317 -9.51 -20.47 0.69
CA PRO A 317 -9.52 -21.79 0.08
C PRO A 317 -8.15 -22.47 0.23
N PRO A 318 -8.03 -23.80 0.08
CA PRO A 318 -6.78 -24.53 0.30
C PRO A 318 -5.60 -24.06 -0.56
N CYS A 319 -5.86 -23.37 -1.68
CA CYS A 319 -4.85 -22.81 -2.54
C CYS A 319 -4.32 -21.43 -2.12
N ALA A 320 -4.97 -20.75 -1.17
CA ALA A 320 -4.56 -19.41 -0.73
C ALA A 320 -3.65 -19.49 0.52
N PRO A 321 -2.56 -18.68 0.55
CA PRO A 321 -2.09 -17.74 -0.46
C PRO A 321 -1.29 -18.43 -1.57
N CYS A 322 -1.57 -18.13 -2.84
CA CYS A 322 -0.89 -18.73 -3.99
C CYS A 322 0.10 -17.76 -4.68
N PHE A 323 0.01 -16.46 -4.44
CA PHE A 323 0.84 -15.42 -5.04
C PHE A 323 0.79 -15.34 -6.58
N LEU A 324 -0.26 -15.89 -7.21
CA LEU A 324 -0.40 -15.88 -8.65
C LEU A 324 -0.96 -14.56 -9.15
N ARG A 325 -0.57 -14.15 -10.35
CA ARG A 325 -1.10 -12.96 -11.03
C ARG A 325 -2.46 -13.23 -11.70
N GLU A 326 -2.64 -14.45 -12.14
CA GLU A 326 -3.86 -14.96 -12.77
C GLU A 326 -4.25 -16.26 -12.10
N CYS A 327 -5.55 -16.46 -11.87
CA CYS A 327 -6.03 -17.67 -11.23
C CYS A 327 -6.29 -18.74 -12.28
N PRO A 328 -5.62 -19.91 -12.20
CA PRO A 328 -5.88 -21.02 -13.13
C PRO A 328 -7.10 -21.87 -12.73
N LEU A 329 -7.78 -21.50 -11.63
CA LEU A 329 -8.95 -22.21 -11.09
C LEU A 329 -10.21 -21.31 -11.14
N ASN A 330 -11.11 -21.49 -10.19
CA ASN A 330 -12.41 -20.80 -10.12
C ASN A 330 -12.35 -19.47 -9.36
N HIS A 331 -11.17 -18.97 -9.02
CA HIS A 331 -10.94 -17.71 -8.30
C HIS A 331 -11.67 -17.65 -6.94
N GLU A 332 -11.78 -18.79 -6.26
CA GLU A 332 -12.58 -18.97 -5.05
C GLU A 332 -12.22 -18.00 -3.91
N CYS A 333 -10.92 -17.65 -3.75
CA CYS A 333 -10.48 -16.70 -2.73
C CYS A 333 -11.12 -15.31 -2.87
N MET A 334 -11.58 -14.95 -4.08
CA MET A 334 -12.27 -13.68 -4.38
C MET A 334 -13.77 -13.90 -4.58
N THR A 335 -14.17 -14.94 -5.34
CA THR A 335 -15.58 -15.20 -5.64
C THR A 335 -16.37 -15.74 -4.46
N ALA A 336 -15.74 -16.28 -3.41
CA ALA A 336 -16.43 -16.67 -2.19
C ALA A 336 -16.65 -15.51 -1.20
N VAL A 337 -16.02 -14.35 -1.39
CA VAL A 337 -16.34 -13.12 -0.65
C VAL A 337 -17.63 -12.54 -1.22
N THR A 338 -18.64 -12.42 -0.38
CA THR A 338 -19.96 -11.91 -0.79
C THR A 338 -20.09 -10.40 -0.57
N PRO A 339 -21.01 -9.71 -1.25
CA PRO A 339 -21.32 -8.32 -0.94
C PRO A 339 -21.73 -8.11 0.52
N ASP A 340 -22.48 -9.05 1.12
CA ASP A 340 -22.91 -8.97 2.50
C ASP A 340 -21.74 -9.03 3.50
N ASP A 341 -20.67 -9.77 3.19
CA ASP A 341 -19.45 -9.78 4.00
C ASP A 341 -18.80 -8.39 4.06
N VAL A 342 -18.72 -7.71 2.91
CA VAL A 342 -18.13 -6.37 2.77
C VAL A 342 -19.01 -5.33 3.46
N ILE A 343 -20.32 -5.40 3.29
CA ILE A 343 -21.30 -4.50 3.93
C ILE A 343 -21.26 -4.66 5.45
N ALA A 344 -21.27 -5.87 5.96
CA ALA A 344 -21.18 -6.14 7.40
C ALA A 344 -19.88 -5.60 8.01
N ALA A 345 -18.75 -5.79 7.31
CA ALA A 345 -17.46 -5.23 7.73
C ALA A 345 -17.47 -3.69 7.74
N ALA A 346 -18.05 -3.06 6.72
CA ALA A 346 -18.18 -1.61 6.63
C ALA A 346 -19.04 -1.03 7.76
N ARG A 347 -20.20 -1.61 8.03
CA ARG A 347 -21.09 -1.21 9.15
C ARG A 347 -20.37 -1.29 10.50
N THR A 348 -19.69 -2.42 10.76
CA THR A 348 -18.91 -2.61 11.99
C THR A 348 -17.80 -1.57 12.13
N LEU A 349 -17.10 -1.25 11.06
CA LEU A 349 -16.03 -0.28 11.08
C LEU A 349 -16.55 1.15 11.34
N LEU A 350 -17.61 1.55 10.64
CA LEU A 350 -18.20 2.88 10.77
C LEU A 350 -18.86 3.10 12.16
N SER A 351 -19.51 2.09 12.73
CA SER A 351 -20.09 2.19 14.07
C SER A 351 -19.04 2.38 15.17
N ARG A 352 -17.88 1.73 15.07
CA ARG A 352 -16.74 1.96 15.99
C ARG A 352 -16.27 3.39 15.97
N GLN A 353 -16.14 3.98 14.79
CA GLN A 353 -15.71 5.37 14.67
C GLN A 353 -16.69 6.38 15.22
N GLN A 354 -18.00 6.12 15.09
CA GLN A 354 -19.03 6.95 15.71
C GLN A 354 -18.94 6.91 17.24
N GLY A 355 -18.72 5.71 17.81
CA GLY A 355 -18.49 5.55 19.25
C GLY A 355 -17.28 6.34 19.75
N GLU A 356 -16.13 6.20 19.08
CA GLU A 356 -14.90 6.95 19.44
C GLU A 356 -15.03 8.48 19.30
N ARG A 357 -15.82 8.97 18.35
CA ARG A 357 -16.10 10.42 18.21
C ARG A 357 -16.98 10.93 19.34
N ASN A 358 -17.99 10.17 19.74
CA ASN A 358 -18.89 10.54 20.84
C ASN A 358 -18.19 10.53 22.20
N GLU A 359 -17.19 9.65 22.40
CA GLU A 359 -16.38 9.62 23.63
C GLU A 359 -15.37 10.78 23.74
N ARG A 360 -15.02 11.40 22.63
CA ARG A 360 -14.05 12.53 22.57
C ARG A 360 -14.74 13.90 22.53
N ALA A 361 -16.02 13.97 22.27
CA ALA A 361 -16.85 15.18 22.27
C ALA A 361 -17.44 15.47 23.63
#